data_c256f250ab80a7aa951d3fc06490be32
#
_entry.id   c256f250ab80a7aa951d3fc06490be32
#
_cell.length_a   1.000
_cell.length_b   1.000
_cell.length_c   1.000
_cell.angle_alpha   90.00
_cell.angle_beta   90.00
_cell.angle_gamma   90.00
#
_symmetry.space_group_name_H-M   'P 1'
#
loop_
_entity.id
_entity.type
_entity.pdbx_description
1 polymer ?
#
loop_
_entity_poly.entity_id
_entity_poly.type
_entity_poly.pdbx_seq_one_letter_code
_entity_poly.pdbx_strand_id
1 'polypeptide(L)'
;VIMPNNLTYIEEQVFANCDNLRRVVISNDCCNFDYSNIFYQSYHIEEIVVEDLNKYYLYENGVLYNSTKTVLYAYNDKSSSEFVIPEGVEKIALNAFYQNTTLEKVVLPSTLKAIGDKAFYGCTSLKTFVFLSDTAPALEGLYQEGMLYPYANFVDYIELVPENGLEVTIYYNGDESYQTIIWQSYFKNYEV
;
A
#
# COMPACT_ATOMS: atom_id res chain seq x y z
N VAL A 1 6.52 19.25 -5.29
CA VAL A 1 5.18 19.89 -5.17
C VAL A 1 4.94 20.32 -3.74
N ILE A 2 4.34 21.49 -3.55
CA ILE A 2 3.83 21.97 -2.26
C ILE A 2 2.33 22.12 -2.43
N MET A 3 1.57 21.37 -1.62
CA MET A 3 0.12 21.53 -1.52
C MET A 3 -0.17 22.78 -0.68
N PRO A 4 -0.71 23.86 -1.27
CA PRO A 4 -0.83 25.12 -0.56
C PRO A 4 -1.89 25.07 0.54
N ASN A 5 -1.74 25.97 1.52
CA ASN A 5 -2.82 26.30 2.44
C ASN A 5 -4.03 26.82 1.65
N ASN A 6 -5.23 26.54 2.16
CA ASN A 6 -6.49 26.90 1.52
C ASN A 6 -6.81 26.18 0.21
N LEU A 7 -6.12 25.10 -0.12
CA LEU A 7 -6.55 24.22 -1.18
C LEU A 7 -7.85 23.54 -0.73
N THR A 8 -8.95 23.86 -1.41
CA THR A 8 -10.30 23.38 -1.03
C THR A 8 -10.71 22.11 -1.78
N TYR A 9 -10.10 21.88 -2.92
CA TYR A 9 -10.38 20.72 -3.77
C TYR A 9 -9.19 20.43 -4.68
N ILE A 10 -8.97 19.17 -4.97
CA ILE A 10 -8.03 18.67 -5.98
C ILE A 10 -8.66 17.49 -6.70
N GLU A 11 -8.55 17.48 -8.02
CA GLU A 11 -9.07 16.39 -8.84
C GLU A 11 -8.18 15.15 -8.76
N GLU A 12 -8.74 14.04 -9.19
CA GLU A 12 -8.01 12.78 -9.30
C GLU A 12 -6.87 12.90 -10.32
N GLN A 13 -5.77 12.20 -10.06
CA GLN A 13 -4.64 12.04 -10.98
C GLN A 13 -3.94 13.34 -11.43
N VAL A 14 -4.13 14.45 -10.72
CA VAL A 14 -3.52 15.76 -11.05
C VAL A 14 -2.00 15.68 -11.17
N PHE A 15 -1.36 14.84 -10.39
CA PHE A 15 0.09 14.58 -10.43
C PHE A 15 0.41 13.16 -10.89
N ALA A 16 -0.45 12.56 -11.72
CA ALA A 16 -0.18 11.23 -12.26
C ALA A 16 1.00 11.26 -13.26
N ASN A 17 1.76 10.15 -13.29
CA ASN A 17 2.90 9.98 -14.20
C ASN A 17 3.97 11.08 -14.11
N CYS A 18 4.15 11.68 -12.94
CA CYS A 18 5.16 12.71 -12.70
C CYS A 18 6.51 12.06 -12.36
N ASP A 19 7.23 11.53 -13.36
CA ASP A 19 8.48 10.77 -13.18
C ASP A 19 9.60 11.54 -12.49
N ASN A 20 9.56 12.87 -12.55
CA ASN A 20 10.56 13.74 -11.93
C ASN A 20 10.14 14.29 -10.56
N LEU A 21 8.97 13.92 -10.07
CA LEU A 21 8.50 14.35 -8.76
C LEU A 21 9.24 13.59 -7.65
N ARG A 22 10.02 14.33 -6.84
CA ARG A 22 10.83 13.76 -5.74
C ARG A 22 10.34 14.16 -4.36
N ARG A 23 9.66 15.31 -4.26
CA ARG A 23 9.28 15.89 -2.98
C ARG A 23 7.86 16.40 -2.99
N VAL A 24 7.09 16.01 -1.98
CA VAL A 24 5.71 16.46 -1.71
C VAL A 24 5.64 17.10 -0.34
N VAL A 25 5.08 18.30 -0.25
CA VAL A 25 4.76 18.95 1.02
C VAL A 25 3.25 19.11 1.11
N ILE A 26 2.67 18.62 2.18
CA ILE A 26 1.25 18.72 2.51
C ILE A 26 1.12 19.75 3.63
N SER A 27 0.63 20.94 3.27
CA SER A 27 0.53 22.06 4.21
C SER A 27 -0.61 21.86 5.22
N ASN A 28 -0.59 22.65 6.32
CA ASN A 28 -1.49 22.50 7.45
C ASN A 28 -2.98 22.55 7.10
N ASP A 29 -3.37 23.48 6.24
CA ASP A 29 -4.77 23.70 5.88
C ASP A 29 -5.11 23.18 4.47
N CYS A 30 -4.32 22.25 3.95
CA CYS A 30 -4.63 21.56 2.71
C CYS A 30 -5.88 20.68 2.88
N CYS A 31 -6.71 20.59 1.85
CA CYS A 31 -7.91 19.73 1.87
C CYS A 31 -7.55 18.24 1.99
N ASN A 32 -8.53 17.46 2.41
CA ASN A 32 -8.43 16.01 2.32
C ASN A 32 -8.50 15.56 0.86
N PHE A 33 -7.64 14.63 0.47
CA PHE A 33 -7.60 14.02 -0.86
C PHE A 33 -7.13 12.57 -0.78
N ASP A 34 -7.40 11.77 -1.79
CA ASP A 34 -6.80 10.44 -1.89
C ASP A 34 -5.37 10.55 -2.43
N TYR A 35 -4.37 10.42 -1.53
CA TYR A 35 -2.95 10.50 -1.88
C TYR A 35 -2.58 9.52 -3.00
N SER A 36 -3.06 8.29 -2.90
CA SER A 36 -2.73 7.22 -3.86
C SER A 36 -3.25 7.53 -5.25
N ASN A 37 -4.39 8.19 -5.33
CA ASN A 37 -5.03 8.52 -6.60
C ASN A 37 -4.41 9.75 -7.26
N ILE A 38 -4.20 10.85 -6.52
CA ILE A 38 -3.64 12.08 -7.12
C ILE A 38 -2.19 11.92 -7.58
N PHE A 39 -1.40 11.05 -6.95
CA PHE A 39 -0.02 10.72 -7.33
C PHE A 39 0.08 9.38 -8.07
N TYR A 40 -0.99 8.96 -8.74
CA TYR A 40 -1.03 7.70 -9.47
C TYR A 40 0.16 7.58 -10.45
N GLN A 41 0.91 6.48 -10.35
CA GLN A 41 2.11 6.23 -11.15
C GLN A 41 3.25 7.28 -11.02
N SER A 42 3.28 8.06 -9.95
CA SER A 42 4.39 8.97 -9.62
C SER A 42 5.33 8.32 -8.60
N TYR A 43 6.09 7.32 -9.06
CA TYR A 43 6.79 6.36 -8.20
C TYR A 43 8.13 6.83 -7.61
N HIS A 44 8.57 8.02 -7.99
CA HIS A 44 9.88 8.53 -7.58
C HIS A 44 9.84 9.55 -6.45
N ILE A 45 8.72 9.61 -5.70
CA ILE A 45 8.61 10.47 -4.52
C ILE A 45 9.50 9.88 -3.41
N GLU A 46 10.53 10.64 -3.04
CA GLU A 46 11.54 10.26 -2.05
C GLU A 46 11.29 10.92 -0.71
N GLU A 47 10.68 12.10 -0.72
CA GLU A 47 10.44 12.90 0.47
C GLU A 47 8.97 13.33 0.57
N ILE A 48 8.32 12.97 1.66
CA ILE A 48 6.99 13.44 2.03
C ILE A 48 7.13 14.24 3.31
N VAL A 49 6.60 15.46 3.30
CA VAL A 49 6.52 16.32 4.48
C VAL A 49 5.05 16.63 4.73
N VAL A 50 4.57 16.33 5.91
CA VAL A 50 3.26 16.77 6.40
C VAL A 50 3.51 17.79 7.50
N GLU A 51 2.95 19.00 7.35
CA GLU A 51 3.11 20.05 8.36
C GLU A 51 2.36 19.67 9.65
N ASP A 52 2.92 20.05 10.81
CA ASP A 52 2.53 19.58 12.14
C ASP A 52 1.03 19.78 12.52
N LEU A 53 0.37 20.76 11.92
CA LEU A 53 -1.04 21.07 12.20
C LEU A 53 -2.00 20.51 11.13
N ASN A 54 -1.51 19.68 10.20
CA ASN A 54 -2.38 19.06 9.21
C ASN A 54 -3.42 18.15 9.89
N LYS A 55 -4.68 18.28 9.45
CA LYS A 55 -5.82 17.59 10.08
C LYS A 55 -6.14 16.24 9.45
N TYR A 56 -5.55 15.95 8.28
CA TYR A 56 -5.95 14.83 7.44
C TYR A 56 -4.88 13.77 7.31
N TYR A 57 -3.60 14.18 7.43
CA TYR A 57 -2.45 13.32 7.19
C TYR A 57 -1.47 13.37 8.34
N LEU A 58 -0.74 12.28 8.47
CA LEU A 58 0.36 12.12 9.39
C LEU A 58 1.50 11.40 8.67
N TYR A 59 2.72 11.94 8.74
CA TYR A 59 3.90 11.26 8.24
C TYR A 59 4.86 10.95 9.37
N GLU A 60 5.11 9.69 9.62
CA GLU A 60 6.04 9.24 10.66
C GLU A 60 6.76 7.96 10.25
N ASN A 61 8.02 7.82 10.63
CA ASN A 61 8.84 6.64 10.39
C ASN A 61 8.81 6.14 8.93
N GLY A 62 8.81 7.08 7.96
CA GLY A 62 8.77 6.75 6.54
C GLY A 62 7.39 6.37 6.00
N VAL A 63 6.32 6.54 6.77
CA VAL A 63 4.96 6.14 6.39
C VAL A 63 4.01 7.32 6.40
N LEU A 64 3.25 7.47 5.31
CA LEU A 64 2.14 8.40 5.22
C LEU A 64 0.84 7.67 5.58
N TYR A 65 0.15 8.20 6.58
CA TYR A 65 -1.18 7.75 7.02
C TYR A 65 -2.23 8.85 6.86
N ASN A 66 -3.51 8.47 6.96
CA ASN A 66 -4.53 9.44 7.38
C ASN A 66 -4.33 9.80 8.86
N SER A 67 -4.94 10.90 9.31
CA SER A 67 -4.75 11.43 10.68
C SER A 67 -5.20 10.47 11.79
N THR A 68 -6.06 9.50 11.49
CA THR A 68 -6.52 8.47 12.44
C THR A 68 -5.67 7.21 12.42
N LYS A 69 -4.66 7.13 11.55
CA LYS A 69 -3.82 5.96 11.29
C LYS A 69 -4.59 4.68 10.89
N THR A 70 -5.78 4.84 10.34
CA THR A 70 -6.56 3.70 9.85
C THR A 70 -6.25 3.35 8.39
N VAL A 71 -5.67 4.29 7.63
CA VAL A 71 -5.25 4.07 6.23
C VAL A 71 -3.76 4.38 6.09
N LEU A 72 -3.00 3.42 5.56
CA LEU A 72 -1.61 3.56 5.15
C LEU A 72 -1.59 3.91 3.66
N TYR A 73 -1.17 5.12 3.31
CA TYR A 73 -1.13 5.61 1.92
C TYR A 73 0.19 5.32 1.20
N ALA A 74 1.31 5.48 1.88
CA ALA A 74 2.63 5.27 1.28
C ALA A 74 3.68 4.87 2.31
N TYR A 75 4.56 3.95 1.94
CA TYR A 75 5.74 3.53 2.70
C TYR A 75 6.99 3.88 1.92
N ASN A 76 7.75 4.85 2.41
CA ASN A 76 8.92 5.41 1.72
C ASN A 76 10.26 5.01 2.37
N ASP A 77 10.25 4.26 3.47
CA ASP A 77 11.52 3.73 4.01
C ASP A 77 12.05 2.64 3.07
N LYS A 78 13.26 2.88 2.55
CA LYS A 78 13.98 1.96 1.67
C LYS A 78 15.25 1.42 2.32
N SER A 79 15.33 1.49 3.66
CA SER A 79 16.49 1.01 4.43
C SER A 79 16.19 -0.26 5.23
N SER A 80 14.93 -0.49 5.58
CA SER A 80 14.51 -1.61 6.40
C SER A 80 14.16 -2.83 5.55
N SER A 81 14.57 -4.01 5.99
CA SER A 81 14.19 -5.30 5.39
C SER A 81 12.89 -5.88 5.97
N GLU A 82 12.44 -5.38 7.11
CA GLU A 82 11.20 -5.82 7.76
C GLU A 82 10.36 -4.60 8.17
N PHE A 83 9.06 -4.68 7.95
CA PHE A 83 8.10 -3.69 8.42
C PHE A 83 6.92 -4.34 9.10
N VAL A 84 6.64 -3.88 10.33
CA VAL A 84 5.46 -4.26 11.10
C VAL A 84 4.46 -3.12 10.99
N ILE A 85 3.36 -3.36 10.27
CA ILE A 85 2.28 -2.39 10.14
C ILE A 85 1.57 -2.28 11.49
N PRO A 86 1.41 -1.07 12.05
CA PRO A 86 0.82 -0.88 13.37
C PRO A 86 -0.62 -1.40 13.46
N GLU A 87 -0.99 -1.91 14.62
CA GLU A 87 -2.40 -2.17 14.96
C GLU A 87 -3.22 -0.88 14.86
N GLY A 88 -4.47 -1.01 14.40
CA GLY A 88 -5.34 0.11 14.07
C GLY A 88 -5.36 0.46 12.59
N VAL A 89 -4.36 0.05 11.79
CA VAL A 89 -4.42 0.15 10.34
C VAL A 89 -5.45 -0.85 9.82
N GLU A 90 -6.46 -0.32 9.13
CA GLU A 90 -7.56 -1.09 8.56
C GLU A 90 -7.42 -1.27 7.03
N LYS A 91 -6.68 -0.36 6.39
CA LYS A 91 -6.50 -0.36 4.94
C LYS A 91 -5.07 -0.01 4.54
N ILE A 92 -4.54 -0.78 3.61
CA ILE A 92 -3.35 -0.44 2.83
C ILE A 92 -3.84 0.10 1.49
N ALA A 93 -3.41 1.30 1.11
CA ALA A 93 -3.89 1.96 -0.10
C ALA A 93 -3.24 1.40 -1.38
N LEU A 94 -3.79 1.78 -2.52
CA LEU A 94 -3.24 1.54 -3.85
C LEU A 94 -1.75 1.97 -3.91
N ASN A 95 -0.88 1.09 -4.43
CA ASN A 95 0.56 1.36 -4.60
C ASN A 95 1.34 1.71 -3.32
N ALA A 96 0.84 1.40 -2.13
CA ALA A 96 1.39 1.88 -0.86
C ALA A 96 2.87 1.50 -0.64
N PHE A 97 3.32 0.34 -1.10
CA PHE A 97 4.70 -0.15 -1.01
C PHE A 97 5.39 -0.25 -2.38
N TYR A 98 4.86 0.44 -3.38
CA TYR A 98 5.29 0.31 -4.78
C TYR A 98 6.82 0.40 -4.94
N GLN A 99 7.39 -0.61 -5.64
CA GLN A 99 8.83 -0.72 -5.93
C GLN A 99 9.74 -0.59 -4.69
N ASN A 100 9.29 -1.03 -3.53
CA ASN A 100 10.17 -1.18 -2.39
C ASN A 100 10.99 -2.48 -2.54
N THR A 101 12.21 -2.35 -3.03
CA THR A 101 13.10 -3.48 -3.33
C THR A 101 13.93 -3.94 -2.14
N THR A 102 13.76 -3.34 -0.96
CA THR A 102 14.52 -3.67 0.26
C THR A 102 13.73 -4.53 1.24
N LEU A 103 12.40 -4.38 1.27
CA LEU A 103 11.54 -5.18 2.14
C LEU A 103 11.61 -6.66 1.78
N GLU A 104 11.90 -7.49 2.78
CA GLU A 104 11.88 -8.95 2.70
C GLU A 104 10.69 -9.55 3.46
N LYS A 105 10.21 -8.85 4.50
CA LYS A 105 9.11 -9.29 5.35
C LYS A 105 8.17 -8.16 5.72
N VAL A 106 6.87 -8.43 5.67
CA VAL A 106 5.82 -7.53 6.15
C VAL A 106 4.91 -8.27 7.12
N VAL A 107 4.66 -7.67 8.28
CA VAL A 107 3.67 -8.14 9.25
C VAL A 107 2.44 -7.23 9.14
N LEU A 108 1.29 -7.85 8.89
CA LEU A 108 0.02 -7.18 8.68
C LEU A 108 -0.85 -7.31 9.94
N PRO A 109 -1.43 -6.20 10.43
CA PRO A 109 -2.11 -6.18 11.72
C PRO A 109 -3.42 -6.97 11.72
N SER A 110 -3.88 -7.36 12.91
CA SER A 110 -5.17 -8.04 13.10
C SER A 110 -6.36 -7.18 12.69
N THR A 111 -6.19 -5.86 12.67
CA THR A 111 -7.22 -4.89 12.28
C THR A 111 -7.37 -4.70 10.77
N LEU A 112 -6.50 -5.31 9.95
CA LEU A 112 -6.49 -5.10 8.51
C LEU A 112 -7.73 -5.69 7.83
N LYS A 113 -8.45 -4.84 7.10
CA LYS A 113 -9.70 -5.18 6.39
C LYS A 113 -9.54 -5.22 4.88
N ALA A 114 -8.59 -4.40 4.34
CA ALA A 114 -8.44 -4.27 2.89
C ALA A 114 -7.00 -3.97 2.48
N ILE A 115 -6.62 -4.49 1.30
CA ILE A 115 -5.35 -4.22 0.63
C ILE A 115 -5.66 -3.72 -0.78
N GLY A 116 -5.18 -2.53 -1.11
CA GLY A 116 -5.37 -1.88 -2.39
C GLY A 116 -4.62 -2.56 -3.53
N ASP A 117 -5.09 -2.31 -4.75
CA ASP A 117 -4.45 -2.80 -5.96
C ASP A 117 -2.97 -2.39 -6.01
N LYS A 118 -2.12 -3.31 -6.48
CA LYS A 118 -0.66 -3.08 -6.61
C LYS A 118 0.04 -2.58 -5.35
N ALA A 119 -0.54 -2.83 -4.16
CA ALA A 119 0.02 -2.33 -2.91
C ALA A 119 1.50 -2.70 -2.73
N PHE A 120 1.91 -3.89 -3.17
CA PHE A 120 3.30 -4.38 -3.09
C PHE A 120 3.94 -4.61 -4.47
N TYR A 121 3.45 -3.93 -5.51
CA TYR A 121 4.00 -4.05 -6.85
C TYR A 121 5.48 -3.70 -6.90
N GLY A 122 6.29 -4.56 -7.49
CA GLY A 122 7.73 -4.35 -7.63
C GLY A 122 8.55 -4.50 -6.33
N CYS A 123 7.95 -5.07 -5.26
CA CYS A 123 8.69 -5.43 -4.04
C CYS A 123 9.51 -6.71 -4.25
N THR A 124 10.54 -6.64 -5.09
CA THR A 124 11.26 -7.80 -5.61
C THR A 124 12.05 -8.61 -4.57
N SER A 125 12.29 -8.05 -3.38
CA SER A 125 12.95 -8.75 -2.28
C SER A 125 11.97 -9.39 -1.28
N LEU A 126 10.67 -9.11 -1.42
CA LEU A 126 9.66 -9.54 -0.44
C LEU A 126 9.42 -11.04 -0.53
N LYS A 127 9.64 -11.74 0.59
CA LYS A 127 9.57 -13.21 0.71
C LYS A 127 8.51 -13.69 1.69
N THR A 128 8.12 -12.82 2.64
CA THR A 128 7.30 -13.24 3.77
C THR A 128 6.21 -12.23 4.08
N PHE A 129 4.97 -12.70 4.13
CA PHE A 129 3.85 -12.02 4.75
C PHE A 129 3.43 -12.75 6.01
N VAL A 130 3.18 -12.01 7.09
CA VAL A 130 2.59 -12.53 8.32
C VAL A 130 1.28 -11.81 8.55
N PHE A 131 0.17 -12.51 8.43
CA PHE A 131 -1.17 -11.99 8.69
C PHE A 131 -1.56 -12.30 10.14
N LEU A 132 -1.82 -11.26 10.92
CA LEU A 132 -2.28 -11.39 12.30
C LEU A 132 -3.82 -11.41 12.40
N SER A 133 -4.52 -11.13 11.30
CA SER A 133 -5.98 -11.19 11.23
C SER A 133 -6.48 -12.62 11.13
N ASP A 134 -7.56 -12.95 11.85
CA ASP A 134 -8.23 -14.25 11.77
C ASP A 134 -8.97 -14.44 10.44
N THR A 135 -9.29 -13.35 9.74
CA THR A 135 -9.95 -13.37 8.43
C THR A 135 -9.10 -12.69 7.37
N ALA A 136 -9.10 -13.23 6.15
CA ALA A 136 -8.36 -12.64 5.04
C ALA A 136 -8.90 -11.24 4.70
N PRO A 137 -8.04 -10.22 4.58
CA PRO A 137 -8.47 -8.91 4.15
C PRO A 137 -8.98 -8.93 2.70
N ALA A 138 -9.92 -8.03 2.38
CA ALA A 138 -10.40 -7.87 1.01
C ALA A 138 -9.26 -7.36 0.12
N LEU A 139 -9.16 -7.89 -1.10
CA LEU A 139 -8.26 -7.38 -2.13
C LEU A 139 -9.04 -6.41 -3.02
N GLU A 140 -8.66 -5.13 -2.99
CA GLU A 140 -9.34 -4.08 -3.74
C GLU A 140 -8.65 -3.84 -5.09
N GLY A 141 -9.35 -4.10 -6.21
CA GLY A 141 -8.90 -3.74 -7.55
C GLY A 141 -9.57 -2.48 -8.07
N LEU A 142 -9.03 -1.92 -9.13
CA LEU A 142 -9.69 -0.87 -9.89
C LEU A 142 -10.88 -1.48 -10.64
N TYR A 143 -12.10 -1.21 -10.16
CA TYR A 143 -13.32 -1.49 -10.90
C TYR A 143 -13.41 -0.53 -12.08
N GLN A 144 -13.22 -1.02 -13.30
CA GLN A 144 -13.84 -0.40 -14.47
C GLN A 144 -15.24 -1.01 -14.63
N GLU A 145 -16.28 -0.17 -14.59
CA GLU A 145 -17.65 -0.61 -14.85
C GLU A 145 -17.72 -1.41 -16.15
N GLY A 146 -18.15 -2.66 -16.06
CA GLY A 146 -18.36 -3.54 -17.22
C GLY A 146 -17.26 -4.55 -17.52
N MET A 147 -16.11 -4.51 -16.87
CA MET A 147 -15.13 -5.59 -16.90
C MET A 147 -15.03 -6.21 -15.50
N LEU A 148 -15.61 -7.38 -15.37
CA LEU A 148 -15.27 -8.31 -14.31
C LEU A 148 -13.81 -8.74 -14.55
N TYR A 149 -12.85 -7.93 -14.10
CA TYR A 149 -11.57 -8.47 -13.70
C TYR A 149 -11.73 -8.93 -12.25
N PRO A 150 -12.02 -10.22 -12.03
CA PRO A 150 -12.27 -10.74 -10.67
C PRO A 150 -11.01 -10.81 -9.83
N TYR A 151 -9.93 -10.21 -10.27
CA TYR A 151 -8.59 -10.34 -9.70
C TYR A 151 -8.05 -8.97 -9.40
N ALA A 152 -8.42 -8.47 -8.23
CA ALA A 152 -7.67 -7.38 -7.62
C ALA A 152 -6.22 -7.85 -7.45
N ASN A 153 -5.33 -7.24 -8.20
CA ASN A 153 -3.97 -7.70 -8.34
C ASN A 153 -3.10 -7.27 -7.16
N PHE A 154 -3.41 -7.81 -5.99
CA PHE A 154 -2.51 -7.73 -4.83
C PHE A 154 -1.10 -8.19 -5.21
N VAL A 155 -1.01 -9.17 -6.09
CA VAL A 155 0.22 -9.84 -6.49
C VAL A 155 0.43 -9.90 -8.00
N ASP A 156 -0.53 -9.57 -8.85
CA ASP A 156 -0.45 -9.74 -10.31
C ASP A 156 0.70 -8.95 -10.94
N TYR A 157 1.34 -8.16 -10.16
CA TYR A 157 2.56 -7.48 -10.53
C TYR A 157 3.51 -7.28 -9.35
N ILE A 158 3.40 -8.07 -8.32
CA ILE A 158 4.65 -8.57 -7.84
C ILE A 158 5.07 -9.46 -9.01
N GLU A 159 6.01 -9.01 -9.83
CA GLU A 159 6.89 -9.95 -10.49
C GLU A 159 7.63 -10.69 -9.37
N LEU A 160 6.84 -11.36 -8.50
CA LEU A 160 7.25 -12.32 -7.49
C LEU A 160 7.54 -13.66 -8.14
N VAL A 161 7.49 -13.68 -9.45
CA VAL A 161 8.11 -14.70 -10.23
C VAL A 161 9.13 -13.98 -11.11
N PRO A 162 10.33 -13.69 -10.60
CA PRO A 162 11.45 -13.75 -11.49
C PRO A 162 11.32 -15.14 -12.13
N GLU A 163 11.71 -15.29 -13.37
CA GLU A 163 11.84 -16.59 -14.03
C GLU A 163 12.58 -17.65 -13.18
N ASN A 164 13.05 -17.30 -12.00
CA ASN A 164 13.84 -18.04 -11.02
C ASN A 164 13.07 -18.41 -9.72
N GLY A 165 11.73 -18.26 -9.66
CA GLY A 165 10.92 -18.88 -8.60
C GLY A 165 11.14 -18.36 -7.18
N LEU A 166 11.03 -17.05 -6.94
CA LEU A 166 10.89 -16.55 -5.57
C LEU A 166 9.56 -17.02 -4.98
N GLU A 167 9.64 -17.89 -3.99
CA GLU A 167 8.48 -18.37 -3.23
C GLU A 167 8.21 -17.36 -2.10
N VAL A 168 7.01 -16.77 -2.11
CA VAL A 168 6.54 -15.98 -0.97
C VAL A 168 5.83 -16.90 0.00
N THR A 169 6.26 -16.88 1.25
CA THR A 169 5.62 -17.62 2.33
C THR A 169 4.62 -16.74 3.05
N ILE A 170 3.40 -17.24 3.22
CA ILE A 170 2.38 -16.60 4.04
C ILE A 170 2.22 -17.38 5.34
N TYR A 171 2.32 -16.64 6.43
CA TYR A 171 1.93 -17.11 7.74
C TYR A 171 0.61 -16.46 8.12
N TYR A 172 -0.38 -17.26 8.47
CA TYR A 172 -1.67 -16.76 8.93
C TYR A 172 -2.24 -17.67 10.04
N ASN A 173 -2.99 -17.06 10.95
CA ASN A 173 -3.71 -17.78 12.00
C ASN A 173 -5.21 -17.58 11.75
N GLY A 174 -5.70 -18.14 10.63
CA GLY A 174 -7.00 -17.73 10.16
C GLY A 174 -7.95 -18.85 9.78
N ASP A 175 -9.14 -18.41 9.44
CA ASP A 175 -10.22 -19.25 8.97
C ASP A 175 -10.06 -19.63 7.48
N GLU A 176 -11.08 -20.32 6.96
CA GLU A 176 -11.13 -20.75 5.56
C GLU A 176 -11.11 -19.60 4.53
N SER A 177 -11.25 -18.32 4.95
CA SER A 177 -11.20 -17.18 4.04
C SER A 177 -9.88 -17.03 3.33
N TYR A 178 -8.76 -17.43 3.96
CA TYR A 178 -7.44 -17.48 3.33
C TYR A 178 -7.31 -18.63 2.32
N GLN A 179 -8.19 -19.60 2.36
CA GLN A 179 -8.20 -20.76 1.46
C GLN A 179 -9.05 -20.54 0.21
N THR A 180 -9.53 -19.31 -0.03
CA THR A 180 -10.28 -19.00 -1.24
C THR A 180 -9.39 -19.12 -2.48
N ILE A 181 -10.00 -19.41 -3.64
CA ILE A 181 -9.29 -19.55 -4.93
C ILE A 181 -8.44 -18.29 -5.22
N ILE A 182 -8.92 -17.11 -4.83
CA ILE A 182 -8.19 -15.84 -5.01
C ILE A 182 -6.86 -15.89 -4.28
N TRP A 183 -6.86 -16.18 -2.98
CA TRP A 183 -5.64 -16.27 -2.18
C TRP A 183 -4.73 -17.41 -2.64
N GLN A 184 -5.27 -18.57 -2.96
CA GLN A 184 -4.50 -19.72 -3.46
C GLN A 184 -3.85 -19.49 -4.82
N SER A 185 -4.42 -18.63 -5.67
CA SER A 185 -3.83 -18.32 -6.97
C SER A 185 -2.58 -17.46 -6.87
N TYR A 186 -2.43 -16.70 -5.77
CA TYR A 186 -1.31 -15.79 -5.56
C TYR A 186 -0.15 -16.41 -4.79
N PHE A 187 -0.43 -17.37 -3.93
CA PHE A 187 0.57 -17.89 -3.01
C PHE A 187 0.66 -19.41 -3.10
N LYS A 188 1.83 -19.93 -3.37
CA LYS A 188 2.06 -21.38 -3.52
C LYS A 188 2.34 -22.08 -2.19
N ASN A 189 2.79 -21.34 -1.18
CA ASN A 189 3.19 -21.87 0.11
C ASN A 189 2.39 -21.22 1.23
N TYR A 190 1.74 -22.06 2.03
CA TYR A 190 1.01 -21.67 3.22
C TYR A 190 1.60 -22.37 4.42
N GLU A 191 1.87 -21.62 5.49
CA GLU A 191 2.15 -22.17 6.81
C GLU A 191 1.16 -21.57 7.81
N VAL A 192 0.49 -22.45 8.58
CA VAL A 192 -0.52 -22.12 9.61
C VAL A 192 0.15 -21.96 10.96
#